data_825b7dbe6d07b581cdc5e1624ce2bd06
#
_entry.id   825b7dbe6d07b581cdc5e1624ce2bd06
#
_cell.length_a   1.000
_cell.length_b   1.000
_cell.length_c   1.000
_cell.angle_alpha   90.00
_cell.angle_beta   90.00
_cell.angle_gamma   90.00
#
_symmetry.space_group_name_H-M   'P 1'
#
loop_
_entity.id
_entity.type
_entity.pdbx_description
1 polymer ?
#
loop_
_entity_poly.entity_id
_entity_poly.type
_entity_poly.pdbx_seq_one_letter_code
_entity_poly.pdbx_strand_id
1 'polypeptide(L)'
;MKINVRCGLLMLFAVGCACLLNAQQQDDDLKKRINEAVMNVYNEEISRNPSDYESLCGRANQYFVNGDYLRALDDVERAIRLTPANQKDLRFEELMLRAKIYDVRGDQEKRLADLYAANNIDPAHVNCLGLLAEANCNLEHYDDAEQCFQRIIRLQPNNYDALAGLARIEVKRKNFGKAAEYVDRAVKLYPAEPAVFINRAEVLIMMEQYQSAAQDLISALSVGKNNKEAIESLAAMSDVQYDAVIGALNNSIEKAPRNGLFYYIAAQIAMDHNHFADAEYYLNAINANKLYEYHSIYNDLAKSQYCLGKYSEALNNIDIAIRACDSEPDYYVTRSKIQRALGNNAEALKATKMALMQNADHVPSLIEQARVYIAQKNDNDALSALNLAIINNSESSEAILLRAWLYANRLNRAADARRDYAKLLLKDDDLASLRGFALLALDRDEEAMRWVDGIIANGVLPGGEAYYVAAELMALAGDKTKALAHVASALANGYGNYHALTRFDNVERNLSAVKGTELTTLLEQNAQAFKAKRLTDSIETGK
;
A
#
# COMPACT_ATOMS: atom_id res chain seq x y z
N MET A 1 14.32 0.97 3.77
CA MET A 1 12.99 0.86 4.40
C MET A 1 12.01 0.54 3.28
N LYS A 2 11.61 -0.71 3.10
CA LYS A 2 10.63 -1.09 2.07
C LYS A 2 9.24 -0.68 2.56
N ILE A 3 8.71 0.38 1.97
CA ILE A 3 7.35 0.84 2.24
C ILE A 3 6.40 -0.13 1.54
N ASN A 4 5.71 -0.96 2.31
CA ASN A 4 4.60 -1.73 1.79
C ASN A 4 3.38 -0.82 1.65
N VAL A 5 3.17 -0.39 0.44
CA VAL A 5 1.94 0.30 0.04
C VAL A 5 0.80 -0.73 0.09
N ARG A 6 -0.02 -0.67 1.12
CA ARG A 6 -1.22 -1.51 1.25
C ARG A 6 -2.17 -1.22 0.09
N CYS A 7 -2.70 -2.29 -0.50
CA CYS A 7 -3.49 -2.31 -1.74
C CYS A 7 -4.77 -1.44 -1.80
N GLY A 8 -5.21 -0.80 -0.71
CA GLY A 8 -6.45 -0.02 -0.68
C GLY A 8 -6.44 1.22 -1.57
N LEU A 9 -5.35 1.98 -1.57
CA LEU A 9 -5.24 3.21 -2.37
C LEU A 9 -4.91 2.97 -3.86
N LEU A 10 -4.34 1.81 -4.20
CA LEU A 10 -4.12 1.40 -5.60
C LEU A 10 -5.44 1.15 -6.36
N MET A 11 -6.55 0.88 -5.67
CA MET A 11 -7.88 0.74 -6.31
C MET A 11 -8.47 2.05 -6.83
N LEU A 12 -7.97 3.22 -6.43
CA LEU A 12 -8.40 4.50 -7.04
C LEU A 12 -8.17 4.55 -8.55
N PHE A 13 -7.22 3.77 -9.06
CA PHE A 13 -6.92 3.69 -10.49
C PHE A 13 -7.56 2.48 -11.20
N ALA A 14 -8.03 1.47 -10.46
CA ALA A 14 -8.54 0.24 -11.05
C ALA A 14 -10.05 0.24 -11.33
N VAL A 15 -10.84 1.11 -10.68
CA VAL A 15 -12.32 1.04 -10.72
C VAL A 15 -12.95 2.00 -11.73
N GLY A 16 -12.17 2.76 -12.43
CA GLY A 16 -12.69 3.58 -13.52
C GLY A 16 -12.63 2.85 -14.86
N CYS A 17 -13.34 1.76 -15.10
CA CYS A 17 -13.64 1.32 -16.47
C CYS A 17 -13.39 -0.15 -16.81
N ALA A 18 -14.43 -0.91 -16.91
CA ALA A 18 -14.47 -2.03 -17.84
C ALA A 18 -14.31 -1.55 -19.31
N CYS A 19 -14.75 -0.34 -19.65
CA CYS A 19 -14.50 0.27 -20.98
C CYS A 19 -13.07 0.83 -21.12
N LEU A 20 -12.44 1.34 -20.04
CA LEU A 20 -11.03 1.73 -20.04
C LEU A 20 -10.09 0.52 -19.91
N LEU A 21 -10.47 -0.52 -19.20
CA LEU A 21 -9.71 -1.79 -19.14
C LEU A 21 -9.57 -2.42 -20.53
N ASN A 22 -10.62 -2.43 -21.35
CA ASN A 22 -10.51 -2.90 -22.75
C ASN A 22 -9.63 -1.96 -23.60
N ALA A 23 -9.70 -0.65 -23.41
CA ALA A 23 -8.84 0.30 -24.10
C ALA A 23 -7.40 0.24 -23.60
N GLN A 24 -7.19 0.07 -22.29
CA GLN A 24 -5.88 -0.08 -21.67
C GLN A 24 -5.24 -1.43 -22.02
N GLN A 25 -6.02 -2.51 -22.04
CA GLN A 25 -5.57 -3.82 -22.44
C GLN A 25 -5.20 -3.87 -23.95
N GLN A 26 -5.96 -3.16 -24.80
CA GLN A 26 -5.60 -2.98 -26.22
C GLN A 26 -4.33 -2.11 -26.37
N ASP A 27 -4.14 -1.09 -25.56
CA ASP A 27 -2.94 -0.24 -25.57
C ASP A 27 -1.73 -1.01 -25.04
N ASP A 28 -1.88 -1.84 -24.02
CA ASP A 28 -0.81 -2.71 -23.50
C ASP A 28 -0.43 -3.82 -24.48
N ASP A 29 -1.40 -4.45 -25.14
CA ASP A 29 -1.14 -5.42 -26.22
C ASP A 29 -0.45 -4.77 -27.42
N LEU A 30 -0.84 -3.54 -27.78
CA LEU A 30 -0.18 -2.78 -28.82
C LEU A 30 1.26 -2.41 -28.44
N LYS A 31 1.50 -1.91 -27.23
CA LYS A 31 2.84 -1.63 -26.70
C LYS A 31 3.72 -2.89 -26.69
N LYS A 32 3.17 -4.02 -26.24
CA LYS A 32 3.89 -5.31 -26.27
C LYS A 32 4.29 -5.71 -27.68
N ARG A 33 3.38 -5.63 -28.64
CA ARG A 33 3.67 -5.94 -30.07
C ARG A 33 4.70 -5.00 -30.68
N ILE A 34 4.65 -3.70 -30.33
CA ILE A 34 5.66 -2.73 -30.78
C ILE A 34 7.02 -3.10 -30.18
N ASN A 35 7.09 -3.38 -28.87
CA ASN A 35 8.33 -3.79 -28.21
C ASN A 35 8.91 -5.07 -28.82
N GLU A 36 8.09 -6.07 -29.09
CA GLU A 36 8.52 -7.31 -29.75
C GLU A 36 9.05 -7.05 -31.20
N ALA A 37 8.39 -6.17 -31.95
CA ALA A 37 8.84 -5.80 -33.29
C ALA A 37 10.20 -5.06 -33.26
N VAL A 38 10.37 -4.11 -32.34
CA VAL A 38 11.63 -3.37 -32.13
C VAL A 38 12.75 -4.31 -31.72
N MET A 39 12.48 -5.24 -30.78
CA MET A 39 13.44 -6.26 -30.35
C MET A 39 13.88 -7.16 -31.53
N ASN A 40 12.96 -7.54 -32.39
CA ASN A 40 13.29 -8.37 -33.56
C ASN A 40 14.22 -7.63 -34.54
N VAL A 41 14.02 -6.33 -34.74
CA VAL A 41 14.91 -5.52 -35.58
C VAL A 41 16.34 -5.53 -35.03
N TYR A 42 16.51 -5.20 -33.73
CA TYR A 42 17.84 -5.24 -33.11
C TYR A 42 18.48 -6.63 -33.15
N ASN A 43 17.70 -7.69 -32.92
CA ASN A 43 18.19 -9.06 -32.98
C ASN A 43 18.71 -9.41 -34.39
N GLU A 44 18.00 -9.00 -35.46
CA GLU A 44 18.45 -9.20 -36.85
C GLU A 44 19.72 -8.41 -37.15
N GLU A 45 19.80 -7.13 -36.78
CA GLU A 45 20.97 -6.29 -37.01
C GLU A 45 22.20 -6.83 -36.30
N ILE A 46 22.09 -7.20 -35.01
CA ILE A 46 23.17 -7.79 -34.24
C ILE A 46 23.57 -9.17 -34.79
N SER A 47 22.62 -9.96 -35.35
CA SER A 47 22.93 -11.22 -36.00
C SER A 47 23.73 -11.05 -37.30
N ARG A 48 23.45 -9.97 -38.05
CA ARG A 48 24.21 -9.60 -39.25
C ARG A 48 25.56 -9.00 -38.93
N ASN A 49 25.62 -8.18 -37.92
CA ASN A 49 26.84 -7.54 -37.42
C ASN A 49 26.92 -7.61 -35.88
N PRO A 50 27.60 -8.62 -35.30
CA PRO A 50 27.74 -8.77 -33.86
C PRO A 50 28.50 -7.62 -33.15
N SER A 51 29.15 -6.75 -33.91
CA SER A 51 29.87 -5.58 -33.42
C SER A 51 29.11 -4.27 -33.60
N ASP A 52 27.84 -4.34 -33.96
CA ASP A 52 26.97 -3.18 -34.09
C ASP A 52 26.62 -2.64 -32.67
N TYR A 53 27.42 -1.69 -32.23
CA TYR A 53 27.29 -1.08 -30.90
C TYR A 53 26.01 -0.23 -30.75
N GLU A 54 25.51 0.36 -31.84
CA GLU A 54 24.27 1.14 -31.84
C GLU A 54 23.06 0.21 -31.56
N SER A 55 22.95 -0.88 -32.30
CA SER A 55 21.90 -1.88 -32.08
C SER A 55 22.03 -2.59 -30.72
N LEU A 56 23.24 -2.83 -30.23
CA LEU A 56 23.46 -3.35 -28.87
C LEU A 56 22.96 -2.40 -27.82
N CYS A 57 23.25 -1.09 -27.92
CA CYS A 57 22.75 -0.07 -26.99
C CYS A 57 21.21 0.03 -27.05
N GLY A 58 20.63 0.04 -28.25
CA GLY A 58 19.17 0.04 -28.44
C GLY A 58 18.50 -1.16 -27.81
N ARG A 59 19.05 -2.37 -28.00
CA ARG A 59 18.52 -3.60 -27.40
C ARG A 59 18.68 -3.62 -25.88
N ALA A 60 19.79 -3.12 -25.36
CA ALA A 60 20.00 -2.95 -23.92
C ALA A 60 18.92 -2.07 -23.30
N ASN A 61 18.57 -0.96 -23.96
CA ASN A 61 17.50 -0.08 -23.49
C ASN A 61 16.13 -0.80 -23.50
N GLN A 62 15.82 -1.62 -24.51
CA GLN A 62 14.60 -2.42 -24.54
C GLN A 62 14.57 -3.48 -23.43
N TYR A 63 15.69 -4.17 -23.16
CA TYR A 63 15.80 -5.09 -22.04
C TYR A 63 15.59 -4.37 -20.70
N PHE A 64 16.16 -3.16 -20.54
CA PHE A 64 15.95 -2.35 -19.34
C PHE A 64 14.48 -2.00 -19.13
N VAL A 65 13.79 -1.52 -20.17
CA VAL A 65 12.35 -1.18 -20.10
C VAL A 65 11.49 -2.42 -19.78
N ASN A 66 11.90 -3.60 -20.27
CA ASN A 66 11.20 -4.86 -20.02
C ASN A 66 11.59 -5.52 -18.67
N GLY A 67 12.45 -4.88 -17.85
CA GLY A 67 12.88 -5.39 -16.54
C GLY A 67 13.96 -6.48 -16.58
N ASP A 68 14.50 -6.81 -17.78
CA ASP A 68 15.60 -7.78 -17.91
C ASP A 68 16.96 -7.08 -17.75
N TYR A 69 17.27 -6.71 -16.53
CA TYR A 69 18.46 -5.94 -16.20
C TYR A 69 19.77 -6.68 -16.43
N LEU A 70 19.74 -8.04 -16.43
CA LEU A 70 20.94 -8.84 -16.69
C LEU A 70 21.34 -8.77 -18.15
N ARG A 71 20.39 -8.99 -19.07
CA ARG A 71 20.66 -8.87 -20.52
C ARG A 71 20.93 -7.42 -20.92
N ALA A 72 20.23 -6.46 -20.31
CA ALA A 72 20.49 -5.04 -20.53
C ALA A 72 21.94 -4.68 -20.18
N LEU A 73 22.46 -5.19 -19.04
CA LEU A 73 23.84 -4.94 -18.64
C LEU A 73 24.87 -5.56 -19.61
N ASP A 74 24.66 -6.82 -20.02
CA ASP A 74 25.57 -7.50 -20.96
C ASP A 74 25.67 -6.74 -22.30
N ASP A 75 24.53 -6.36 -22.88
CA ASP A 75 24.50 -5.64 -24.14
C ASP A 75 25.11 -4.24 -24.04
N VAL A 76 24.80 -3.46 -22.99
CA VAL A 76 25.38 -2.10 -22.84
C VAL A 76 26.88 -2.16 -22.58
N GLU A 77 27.38 -3.14 -21.82
CA GLU A 77 28.82 -3.33 -21.61
C GLU A 77 29.53 -3.73 -22.91
N ARG A 78 28.90 -4.52 -23.78
CA ARG A 78 29.42 -4.85 -25.09
C ARG A 78 29.43 -3.62 -25.98
N ALA A 79 28.35 -2.83 -26.01
CA ALA A 79 28.29 -1.57 -26.73
C ALA A 79 29.44 -0.65 -26.32
N ILE A 80 29.61 -0.40 -25.02
CA ILE A 80 30.67 0.44 -24.46
C ILE A 80 32.08 -0.02 -24.91
N ARG A 81 32.34 -1.31 -25.00
CA ARG A 81 33.64 -1.83 -25.47
C ARG A 81 33.87 -1.59 -26.97
N LEU A 82 32.81 -1.59 -27.77
CA LEU A 82 32.88 -1.52 -29.24
C LEU A 82 32.76 -0.08 -29.75
N THR A 83 32.09 0.80 -29.02
CA THR A 83 31.86 2.19 -29.44
C THR A 83 33.20 2.95 -29.61
N PRO A 84 33.47 3.54 -30.76
CA PRO A 84 34.68 4.31 -31.01
C PRO A 84 34.79 5.53 -30.10
N ALA A 85 36.00 5.93 -29.71
CA ALA A 85 36.25 7.03 -28.81
C ALA A 85 35.77 8.41 -29.31
N ASN A 86 35.60 8.57 -30.62
CA ASN A 86 35.06 9.78 -31.23
C ASN A 86 33.53 9.88 -31.18
N GLN A 87 32.82 8.79 -30.86
CA GLN A 87 31.36 8.75 -30.71
C GLN A 87 30.95 9.16 -29.29
N LYS A 88 31.21 10.42 -28.95
CA LYS A 88 31.01 10.93 -27.57
C LYS A 88 29.56 10.92 -27.13
N ASP A 89 28.63 11.28 -28.03
CA ASP A 89 27.20 11.37 -27.68
C ASP A 89 26.64 9.98 -27.36
N LEU A 90 26.98 8.97 -28.20
CA LEU A 90 26.56 7.60 -27.94
C LEU A 90 27.20 7.04 -26.66
N ARG A 91 28.50 7.34 -26.44
CA ARG A 91 29.18 6.98 -25.19
C ARG A 91 28.49 7.57 -23.96
N PHE A 92 28.00 8.80 -24.06
CA PHE A 92 27.23 9.44 -22.99
C PHE A 92 25.93 8.66 -22.72
N GLU A 93 25.16 8.32 -23.75
CA GLU A 93 23.92 7.56 -23.63
C GLU A 93 24.14 6.15 -23.04
N GLU A 94 25.18 5.44 -23.50
CA GLU A 94 25.56 4.12 -22.97
C GLU A 94 25.89 4.18 -21.46
N LEU A 95 26.68 5.18 -21.03
CA LEU A 95 27.03 5.36 -19.63
C LEU A 95 25.80 5.71 -18.79
N MET A 96 24.93 6.59 -19.29
CA MET A 96 23.68 6.93 -18.63
C MET A 96 22.74 5.74 -18.49
N LEU A 97 22.63 4.88 -19.52
CA LEU A 97 21.84 3.66 -19.46
C LEU A 97 22.43 2.67 -18.44
N ARG A 98 23.76 2.46 -18.45
CA ARG A 98 24.41 1.55 -17.52
C ARG A 98 24.29 2.05 -16.07
N ALA A 99 24.39 3.35 -15.85
CA ALA A 99 24.15 3.95 -14.55
C ALA A 99 22.72 3.69 -14.01
N LYS A 100 21.70 3.77 -14.89
CA LYS A 100 20.31 3.40 -14.53
C LYS A 100 20.18 1.92 -14.19
N ILE A 101 20.85 1.04 -14.91
CA ILE A 101 20.84 -0.40 -14.64
C ILE A 101 21.50 -0.67 -13.28
N TYR A 102 22.63 -0.04 -12.97
CA TYR A 102 23.30 -0.17 -11.66
C TYR A 102 22.46 0.37 -10.52
N ASP A 103 21.69 1.45 -10.74
CA ASP A 103 20.77 1.99 -9.75
C ASP A 103 19.73 0.96 -9.32
N VAL A 104 19.00 0.37 -10.29
CA VAL A 104 17.99 -0.66 -10.03
C VAL A 104 18.58 -1.90 -9.36
N ARG A 105 19.85 -2.21 -9.63
CA ARG A 105 20.58 -3.34 -9.03
C ARG A 105 21.17 -3.03 -7.64
N GLY A 106 21.12 -1.77 -7.20
CA GLY A 106 21.71 -1.31 -5.94
C GLY A 106 23.22 -1.11 -5.96
N ASP A 107 23.89 -1.19 -7.14
CA ASP A 107 25.34 -1.03 -7.31
C ASP A 107 25.73 0.47 -7.33
N GLN A 108 25.54 1.18 -6.21
CA GLN A 108 25.66 2.64 -6.15
C GLN A 108 27.06 3.17 -6.52
N GLU A 109 28.14 2.46 -6.18
CA GLU A 109 29.52 2.87 -6.54
C GLU A 109 29.75 2.84 -8.06
N LYS A 110 29.25 1.79 -8.74
CA LYS A 110 29.37 1.68 -10.20
C LYS A 110 28.48 2.70 -10.91
N ARG A 111 27.27 2.92 -10.38
CA ARG A 111 26.39 4.00 -10.82
C ARG A 111 27.10 5.34 -10.79
N LEU A 112 27.73 5.67 -9.67
CA LEU A 112 28.44 6.92 -9.48
C LEU A 112 29.60 7.08 -10.44
N ALA A 113 30.41 6.02 -10.67
CA ALA A 113 31.52 6.03 -11.61
C ALA A 113 31.07 6.33 -13.04
N ASP A 114 29.99 5.72 -13.49
CA ASP A 114 29.41 5.96 -14.82
C ASP A 114 28.86 7.37 -14.98
N LEU A 115 28.19 7.89 -13.95
CA LEU A 115 27.67 9.27 -13.96
C LEU A 115 28.79 10.30 -13.99
N TYR A 116 29.90 10.09 -13.29
CA TYR A 116 31.09 10.96 -13.41
C TYR A 116 31.70 10.88 -14.82
N ALA A 117 31.77 9.68 -15.41
CA ALA A 117 32.27 9.52 -16.75
C ALA A 117 31.37 10.22 -17.78
N ALA A 118 30.06 10.11 -17.65
CA ALA A 118 29.08 10.82 -18.48
C ALA A 118 29.19 12.35 -18.29
N ASN A 119 29.27 12.83 -17.07
CA ASN A 119 29.46 14.26 -16.78
C ASN A 119 30.77 14.84 -17.32
N ASN A 120 31.80 14.02 -17.49
CA ASN A 120 33.03 14.45 -18.15
C ASN A 120 32.86 14.63 -19.66
N ILE A 121 31.92 13.92 -20.28
CA ILE A 121 31.59 14.06 -21.70
C ILE A 121 30.73 15.29 -21.92
N ASP A 122 29.63 15.43 -21.19
CA ASP A 122 28.76 16.62 -21.21
C ASP A 122 28.58 17.21 -19.79
N PRO A 123 29.44 18.17 -19.43
CA PRO A 123 29.38 18.78 -18.11
C PRO A 123 28.17 19.69 -17.87
N ALA A 124 27.42 20.06 -18.89
CA ALA A 124 26.26 20.94 -18.78
C ALA A 124 24.92 20.19 -18.86
N HIS A 125 24.94 18.88 -18.97
CA HIS A 125 23.74 18.08 -19.09
C HIS A 125 22.98 17.99 -17.76
N VAL A 126 21.90 18.75 -17.63
CA VAL A 126 21.15 18.95 -16.38
C VAL A 126 20.67 17.62 -15.76
N ASN A 127 20.12 16.71 -16.58
CA ASN A 127 19.66 15.41 -16.08
C ASN A 127 20.82 14.55 -15.54
N CYS A 128 21.98 14.55 -16.20
CA CYS A 128 23.17 13.85 -15.70
C CYS A 128 23.64 14.43 -14.36
N LEU A 129 23.68 15.75 -14.25
CA LEU A 129 24.01 16.43 -13.00
C LEU A 129 23.01 16.10 -11.88
N GLY A 130 21.72 16.00 -12.19
CA GLY A 130 20.68 15.61 -11.22
C GLY A 130 20.89 14.20 -10.69
N LEU A 131 21.08 13.22 -11.59
CA LEU A 131 21.36 11.83 -11.21
C LEU A 131 22.69 11.69 -10.45
N LEU A 132 23.71 12.47 -10.82
CA LEU A 132 24.99 12.49 -10.12
C LEU A 132 24.85 13.07 -8.70
N ALA A 133 24.06 14.14 -8.54
CA ALA A 133 23.77 14.72 -7.24
C ALA A 133 23.01 13.73 -6.34
N GLU A 134 22.02 13.05 -6.90
CA GLU A 134 21.24 12.04 -6.18
C GLU A 134 22.12 10.85 -5.74
N ALA A 135 22.95 10.32 -6.65
CA ALA A 135 23.87 9.23 -6.33
C ALA A 135 24.87 9.63 -5.22
N ASN A 136 25.37 10.86 -5.25
CA ASN A 136 26.21 11.39 -4.17
C ASN A 136 25.43 11.55 -2.85
N CYS A 137 24.18 11.99 -2.88
CA CYS A 137 23.33 12.05 -1.68
C CYS A 137 23.11 10.66 -1.06
N ASN A 138 22.88 9.62 -1.89
CA ASN A 138 22.67 8.25 -1.43
C ASN A 138 23.91 7.66 -0.74
N LEU A 139 25.11 8.12 -1.14
CA LEU A 139 26.40 7.76 -0.54
C LEU A 139 26.87 8.75 0.54
N GLU A 140 26.01 9.68 0.93
CA GLU A 140 26.29 10.74 1.93
C GLU A 140 27.45 11.69 1.54
N HIS A 141 27.80 11.77 0.25
CA HIS A 141 28.77 12.72 -0.29
C HIS A 141 28.11 14.09 -0.53
N TYR A 142 27.63 14.72 0.53
CA TYR A 142 26.78 15.93 0.44
C TYR A 142 27.45 17.13 -0.22
N ASP A 143 28.78 17.28 -0.10
CA ASP A 143 29.49 18.39 -0.71
C ASP A 143 29.58 18.27 -2.24
N ASP A 144 29.75 17.05 -2.76
CA ASP A 144 29.75 16.79 -4.20
C ASP A 144 28.33 16.91 -4.77
N ALA A 145 27.33 16.43 -4.04
CA ALA A 145 25.93 16.59 -4.40
C ALA A 145 25.53 18.07 -4.47
N GLU A 146 25.93 18.87 -3.47
CA GLU A 146 25.67 20.32 -3.47
C GLU A 146 26.29 21.01 -4.67
N GLN A 147 27.55 20.69 -5.03
CA GLN A 147 28.21 21.26 -6.21
C GLN A 147 27.41 20.95 -7.50
N CYS A 148 26.89 19.73 -7.65
CA CYS A 148 26.07 19.36 -8.79
C CYS A 148 24.75 20.16 -8.83
N PHE A 149 24.02 20.26 -7.73
CA PHE A 149 22.78 21.06 -7.67
C PHE A 149 23.05 22.55 -7.89
N GLN A 150 24.12 23.11 -7.34
CA GLN A 150 24.53 24.49 -7.59
C GLN A 150 24.87 24.73 -9.07
N ARG A 151 25.46 23.74 -9.76
CA ARG A 151 25.68 23.83 -11.22
C ARG A 151 24.35 23.83 -11.98
N ILE A 152 23.39 22.99 -11.59
CA ILE A 152 22.05 23.02 -12.18
C ILE A 152 21.41 24.39 -11.97
N ILE A 153 21.48 24.98 -10.77
CA ILE A 153 20.93 26.32 -10.51
C ILE A 153 21.63 27.42 -11.33
N ARG A 154 22.93 27.27 -11.64
CA ARG A 154 23.62 28.21 -12.55
C ARG A 154 23.13 28.10 -13.99
N LEU A 155 22.83 26.88 -14.45
CA LEU A 155 22.31 26.62 -15.79
C LEU A 155 20.81 26.94 -15.90
N GLN A 156 20.07 26.62 -14.88
CA GLN A 156 18.62 26.77 -14.75
C GLN A 156 18.26 27.35 -13.38
N PRO A 157 18.25 28.69 -13.20
CA PRO A 157 18.09 29.35 -11.90
C PRO A 157 16.82 29.01 -11.13
N ASN A 158 15.81 28.52 -11.83
CA ASN A 158 14.50 28.18 -11.28
C ASN A 158 14.21 26.66 -11.28
N ASN A 159 15.23 25.82 -11.47
CA ASN A 159 15.04 24.37 -11.43
C ASN A 159 14.59 23.93 -10.02
N TYR A 160 13.32 23.50 -9.88
CA TYR A 160 12.74 23.20 -8.58
C TYR A 160 13.29 21.89 -7.97
N ASP A 161 13.68 20.91 -8.80
CA ASP A 161 14.27 19.65 -8.30
C ASP A 161 15.65 19.92 -7.67
N ALA A 162 16.44 20.81 -8.29
CA ALA A 162 17.72 21.22 -7.71
C ALA A 162 17.54 22.03 -6.41
N LEU A 163 16.51 22.88 -6.33
CA LEU A 163 16.17 23.58 -5.09
C LEU A 163 15.76 22.58 -3.98
N ALA A 164 14.95 21.58 -4.32
CA ALA A 164 14.56 20.52 -3.38
C ALA A 164 15.78 19.68 -2.93
N GLY A 165 16.68 19.35 -3.86
CA GLY A 165 17.93 18.65 -3.55
C GLY A 165 18.81 19.41 -2.58
N LEU A 166 19.01 20.71 -2.80
CA LEU A 166 19.73 21.58 -1.87
C LEU A 166 19.06 21.64 -0.50
N ALA A 167 17.72 21.73 -0.48
CA ALA A 167 16.97 21.72 0.78
C ALA A 167 17.19 20.43 1.57
N ARG A 168 17.13 19.27 0.92
CA ARG A 168 17.38 17.95 1.57
C ARG A 168 18.79 17.88 2.17
N ILE A 169 19.82 18.40 1.48
CA ILE A 169 21.18 18.46 2.00
C ILE A 169 21.24 19.36 3.24
N GLU A 170 20.59 20.54 3.21
CA GLU A 170 20.60 21.46 4.35
C GLU A 170 19.84 20.86 5.56
N VAL A 171 18.79 20.05 5.35
CA VAL A 171 18.15 19.31 6.45
C VAL A 171 19.11 18.30 7.07
N LYS A 172 19.87 17.56 6.27
CA LYS A 172 20.90 16.61 6.78
C LYS A 172 21.97 17.32 7.60
N ARG A 173 22.31 18.56 7.22
CA ARG A 173 23.22 19.44 7.98
C ARG A 173 22.55 20.16 9.15
N LYS A 174 21.24 19.91 9.39
CA LYS A 174 20.42 20.59 10.43
C LYS A 174 20.24 22.09 10.22
N ASN A 175 20.42 22.59 9.01
CA ASN A 175 20.24 23.99 8.62
C ASN A 175 18.80 24.25 8.14
N PHE A 176 17.82 24.00 9.02
CA PHE A 176 16.39 24.00 8.68
C PHE A 176 15.89 25.31 8.06
N GLY A 177 16.43 26.46 8.48
CA GLY A 177 16.07 27.77 7.90
C GLY A 177 16.41 27.86 6.41
N LYS A 178 17.62 27.44 6.03
CA LYS A 178 18.04 27.40 4.62
C LYS A 178 17.22 26.36 3.80
N ALA A 179 16.94 25.20 4.39
CA ALA A 179 16.13 24.19 3.74
C ALA A 179 14.75 24.75 3.38
N ALA A 180 14.07 25.42 4.33
CA ALA A 180 12.79 26.06 4.11
C ALA A 180 12.86 27.14 3.00
N GLU A 181 13.90 28.00 2.99
CA GLU A 181 14.07 29.02 1.96
C GLU A 181 14.11 28.44 0.53
N TYR A 182 14.81 27.32 0.33
CA TYR A 182 14.89 26.68 -0.98
C TYR A 182 13.53 26.15 -1.46
N VAL A 183 12.82 25.39 -0.62
CA VAL A 183 11.54 24.79 -1.05
C VAL A 183 10.41 25.82 -1.13
N ASP A 184 10.40 26.84 -0.27
CA ASP A 184 9.45 27.94 -0.35
C ASP A 184 9.64 28.76 -1.63
N ARG A 185 10.91 28.94 -2.06
CA ARG A 185 11.20 29.56 -3.34
C ARG A 185 10.63 28.74 -4.50
N ALA A 186 10.76 27.40 -4.49
CA ALA A 186 10.20 26.55 -5.53
C ALA A 186 8.69 26.66 -5.62
N VAL A 187 7.98 26.59 -4.49
CA VAL A 187 6.52 26.74 -4.43
C VAL A 187 6.06 28.12 -4.90
N LYS A 188 6.79 29.18 -4.54
CA LYS A 188 6.47 30.55 -4.97
C LYS A 188 6.63 30.74 -6.49
N LEU A 189 7.60 30.06 -7.10
CA LEU A 189 7.85 30.15 -8.54
C LEU A 189 6.87 29.31 -9.36
N TYR A 190 6.44 28.18 -8.84
CA TYR A 190 5.61 27.20 -9.55
C TYR A 190 4.37 26.76 -8.74
N PRO A 191 3.48 27.68 -8.36
CA PRO A 191 2.32 27.38 -7.50
C PRO A 191 1.27 26.47 -8.16
N ALA A 192 1.39 26.22 -9.46
CA ALA A 192 0.51 25.33 -10.23
C ALA A 192 1.16 23.97 -10.54
N GLU A 193 2.38 23.70 -10.04
CA GLU A 193 3.10 22.46 -10.28
C GLU A 193 3.00 21.54 -9.04
N PRO A 194 2.36 20.35 -9.13
CA PRO A 194 2.21 19.46 -7.99
C PRO A 194 3.55 19.03 -7.37
N ALA A 195 4.59 18.82 -8.19
CA ALA A 195 5.89 18.34 -7.75
C ALA A 195 6.56 19.28 -6.73
N VAL A 196 6.34 20.60 -6.81
CA VAL A 196 6.96 21.52 -5.84
C VAL A 196 6.38 21.37 -4.44
N PHE A 197 5.09 21.04 -4.34
CA PHE A 197 4.45 20.77 -3.05
C PHE A 197 4.90 19.42 -2.49
N ILE A 198 5.04 18.39 -3.34
CA ILE A 198 5.54 17.06 -2.94
C ILE A 198 6.98 17.20 -2.42
N ASN A 199 7.85 17.89 -3.18
CA ASN A 199 9.23 18.16 -2.78
C ASN A 199 9.32 18.93 -1.44
N ARG A 200 8.42 19.90 -1.20
CA ARG A 200 8.38 20.62 0.08
C ARG A 200 7.88 19.72 1.20
N ALA A 201 6.87 18.90 0.94
CA ALA A 201 6.36 17.95 1.91
C ALA A 201 7.45 16.95 2.36
N GLU A 202 8.27 16.42 1.44
CA GLU A 202 9.40 15.57 1.79
C GLU A 202 10.38 16.26 2.76
N VAL A 203 10.74 17.51 2.47
CA VAL A 203 11.62 18.30 3.35
C VAL A 203 10.97 18.53 4.71
N LEU A 204 9.67 18.85 4.74
CA LEU A 204 8.91 19.04 5.97
C LEU A 204 8.79 17.74 6.80
N ILE A 205 8.64 16.59 6.16
CA ILE A 205 8.68 15.26 6.83
C ILE A 205 10.04 15.05 7.49
N MET A 206 11.13 15.34 6.77
CA MET A 206 12.49 15.23 7.34
C MET A 206 12.72 16.21 8.51
N MET A 207 11.97 17.30 8.56
CA MET A 207 11.97 18.29 9.66
C MET A 207 10.95 17.94 10.76
N GLU A 208 10.26 16.80 10.67
CA GLU A 208 9.19 16.36 11.57
C GLU A 208 7.98 17.31 11.63
N GLN A 209 7.79 18.13 10.59
CA GLN A 209 6.66 19.06 10.46
C GLN A 209 5.50 18.43 9.70
N TYR A 210 4.97 17.33 10.22
CA TYR A 210 4.03 16.44 9.52
C TYR A 210 2.72 17.11 9.11
N GLN A 211 2.17 18.03 9.93
CA GLN A 211 0.92 18.71 9.58
C GLN A 211 1.08 19.64 8.37
N SER A 212 2.21 20.35 8.30
CA SER A 212 2.54 21.20 7.14
C SER A 212 2.81 20.36 5.89
N ALA A 213 3.49 19.23 6.06
CA ALA A 213 3.75 18.27 4.99
C ALA A 213 2.44 17.70 4.41
N ALA A 214 1.49 17.29 5.28
CA ALA A 214 0.17 16.84 4.85
C ALA A 214 -0.58 17.91 4.06
N GLN A 215 -0.54 19.17 4.52
CA GLN A 215 -1.18 20.28 3.82
C GLN A 215 -0.56 20.50 2.43
N ASP A 216 0.73 20.33 2.27
CA ASP A 216 1.40 20.42 0.96
C ASP A 216 1.00 19.28 0.03
N LEU A 217 0.97 18.03 0.52
CA LEU A 217 0.50 16.89 -0.28
C LEU A 217 -0.95 17.08 -0.75
N ILE A 218 -1.82 17.63 0.11
CA ILE A 218 -3.19 17.98 -0.27
C ILE A 218 -3.22 19.13 -1.28
N SER A 219 -2.30 20.09 -1.16
CA SER A 219 -2.16 21.17 -2.14
C SER A 219 -1.73 20.62 -3.51
N ALA A 220 -0.81 19.65 -3.54
CA ALA A 220 -0.45 18.93 -4.75
C ALA A 220 -1.67 18.26 -5.42
N LEU A 221 -2.57 17.65 -4.63
CA LEU A 221 -3.81 17.06 -5.13
C LEU A 221 -4.83 18.09 -5.62
N SER A 222 -4.81 19.30 -5.05
CA SER A 222 -5.69 20.38 -5.47
C SER A 222 -5.32 20.94 -6.84
N VAL A 223 -4.02 20.94 -7.14
CA VAL A 223 -3.45 21.43 -8.40
C VAL A 223 -3.43 20.33 -9.46
N GLY A 224 -2.94 19.16 -9.15
CA GLY A 224 -2.87 17.97 -10.01
C GLY A 224 -3.83 16.89 -9.54
N LYS A 225 -5.05 16.89 -10.06
CA LYS A 225 -6.06 15.87 -9.70
C LYS A 225 -5.52 14.48 -9.93
N ASN A 226 -5.74 13.60 -8.94
CA ASN A 226 -5.29 12.19 -8.97
C ASN A 226 -3.76 12.00 -9.02
N ASN A 227 -3.00 12.89 -8.41
CA ASN A 227 -1.56 12.69 -8.26
C ASN A 227 -1.29 11.50 -7.33
N LYS A 228 -0.87 10.38 -7.95
CA LYS A 228 -0.65 9.10 -7.27
C LYS A 228 0.41 9.23 -6.17
N GLU A 229 1.50 9.92 -6.44
CA GLU A 229 2.62 10.11 -5.51
C GLU A 229 2.17 10.86 -4.25
N ALA A 230 1.38 11.92 -4.38
CA ALA A 230 0.84 12.66 -3.24
C ALA A 230 -0.12 11.79 -2.39
N ILE A 231 -0.94 10.94 -3.04
CA ILE A 231 -1.84 10.00 -2.35
C ILE A 231 -1.03 8.95 -1.58
N GLU A 232 -0.04 8.34 -2.22
CA GLU A 232 0.84 7.33 -1.61
C GLU A 232 1.65 7.91 -0.45
N SER A 233 2.13 9.15 -0.59
CA SER A 233 2.84 9.86 0.48
C SER A 233 1.93 10.19 1.66
N LEU A 234 0.67 10.61 1.45
CA LEU A 234 -0.31 10.80 2.51
C LEU A 234 -0.62 9.49 3.25
N ALA A 235 -0.79 8.39 2.51
CA ALA A 235 -1.03 7.09 3.10
C ALA A 235 0.16 6.62 3.95
N ALA A 236 1.39 6.69 3.40
CA ALA A 236 2.60 6.32 4.13
C ALA A 236 2.83 7.19 5.37
N MET A 237 2.53 8.48 5.28
CA MET A 237 2.65 9.40 6.42
C MET A 237 1.59 9.13 7.48
N SER A 238 0.39 8.68 7.11
CA SER A 238 -0.67 8.35 8.05
C SER A 238 -0.31 7.16 8.95
N ASP A 239 0.53 6.23 8.49
CA ASP A 239 1.03 5.11 9.31
C ASP A 239 1.86 5.60 10.52
N VAL A 240 2.46 6.78 10.42
CA VAL A 240 3.30 7.36 11.49
C VAL A 240 2.57 8.49 12.22
N GLN A 241 1.76 9.28 11.51
CA GLN A 241 1.15 10.52 11.99
C GLN A 241 -0.30 10.66 11.52
N TYR A 242 -1.15 9.71 11.91
CA TYR A 242 -2.57 9.67 11.52
C TYR A 242 -3.31 10.99 11.78
N ASP A 243 -3.19 11.53 13.01
CA ASP A 243 -3.92 12.76 13.40
C ASP A 243 -3.50 13.98 12.58
N ALA A 244 -2.22 14.08 12.21
CA ALA A 244 -1.73 15.17 11.38
C ALA A 244 -2.33 15.11 9.96
N VAL A 245 -2.41 13.93 9.36
CA VAL A 245 -2.97 13.72 8.02
C VAL A 245 -4.46 13.97 8.01
N ILE A 246 -5.20 13.37 8.94
CA ILE A 246 -6.66 13.55 9.04
C ILE A 246 -7.01 15.00 9.37
N GLY A 247 -6.26 15.65 10.26
CA GLY A 247 -6.43 17.07 10.57
C GLY A 247 -6.24 17.98 9.34
N ALA A 248 -5.22 17.73 8.53
CA ALA A 248 -4.98 18.47 7.29
C ALA A 248 -6.08 18.22 6.24
N LEU A 249 -6.58 16.98 6.11
CA LEU A 249 -7.70 16.64 5.24
C LEU A 249 -8.99 17.36 5.69
N ASN A 250 -9.30 17.34 6.98
CA ASN A 250 -10.48 18.03 7.53
C ASN A 250 -10.41 19.55 7.28
N ASN A 251 -9.27 20.19 7.52
CA ASN A 251 -9.08 21.61 7.20
C ASN A 251 -9.29 21.91 5.71
N SER A 252 -8.94 20.97 4.84
CA SER A 252 -9.10 21.11 3.39
C SER A 252 -10.53 20.84 2.94
N ILE A 253 -11.24 19.93 3.60
CA ILE A 253 -12.68 19.67 3.44
C ILE A 253 -13.48 20.91 3.83
N GLU A 254 -13.15 21.58 4.94
CA GLU A 254 -13.82 22.82 5.36
C GLU A 254 -13.68 23.95 4.32
N LYS A 255 -12.49 24.08 3.72
CA LYS A 255 -12.22 25.08 2.68
C LYS A 255 -12.85 24.73 1.34
N ALA A 256 -12.98 23.45 1.02
CA ALA A 256 -13.52 22.95 -0.24
C ALA A 256 -14.52 21.80 -0.02
N PRO A 257 -15.70 22.06 0.57
CA PRO A 257 -16.65 21.03 1.01
C PRO A 257 -17.31 20.25 -0.14
N ARG A 258 -17.09 20.68 -1.38
CA ARG A 258 -17.56 19.96 -2.58
C ARG A 258 -16.47 19.12 -3.25
N ASN A 259 -15.26 19.07 -2.70
CA ASN A 259 -14.20 18.21 -3.23
C ASN A 259 -14.31 16.81 -2.66
N GLY A 260 -15.02 15.92 -3.36
CA GLY A 260 -15.25 14.54 -2.93
C GLY A 260 -13.97 13.70 -2.78
N LEU A 261 -12.88 14.07 -3.47
CA LEU A 261 -11.59 13.38 -3.37
C LEU A 261 -11.02 13.43 -1.94
N PHE A 262 -11.11 14.56 -1.26
CA PHE A 262 -10.58 14.69 0.11
C PHE A 262 -11.34 13.83 1.11
N TYR A 263 -12.67 13.76 0.98
CA TYR A 263 -13.48 12.85 1.80
C TYR A 263 -13.12 11.39 1.52
N TYR A 264 -12.92 11.05 0.24
CA TYR A 264 -12.59 9.67 -0.14
C TYR A 264 -11.21 9.25 0.39
N ILE A 265 -10.19 10.09 0.26
CA ILE A 265 -8.86 9.82 0.83
C ILE A 265 -8.95 9.70 2.36
N ALA A 266 -9.68 10.60 3.03
CA ALA A 266 -9.87 10.52 4.47
C ALA A 266 -10.57 9.21 4.89
N ALA A 267 -11.58 8.77 4.13
CA ALA A 267 -12.27 7.52 4.37
C ALA A 267 -11.36 6.30 4.21
N GLN A 268 -10.55 6.26 3.14
CA GLN A 268 -9.60 5.14 2.91
C GLN A 268 -8.55 5.08 4.02
N ILE A 269 -7.92 6.19 4.37
CA ILE A 269 -6.97 6.27 5.48
C ILE A 269 -7.63 5.82 6.80
N ALA A 270 -8.85 6.26 7.07
CA ALA A 270 -9.59 5.85 8.26
C ALA A 270 -9.89 4.34 8.28
N MET A 271 -10.23 3.74 7.12
CA MET A 271 -10.43 2.29 6.99
C MET A 271 -9.13 1.51 7.23
N ASP A 272 -8.02 1.97 6.65
CA ASP A 272 -6.71 1.32 6.80
C ASP A 272 -6.21 1.34 8.26
N HIS A 273 -6.62 2.37 9.02
CA HIS A 273 -6.30 2.50 10.44
C HIS A 273 -7.39 1.95 11.38
N ASN A 274 -8.35 1.19 10.87
CA ASN A 274 -9.47 0.62 11.65
C ASN A 274 -10.40 1.66 12.30
N HIS A 275 -10.40 2.92 11.83
CA HIS A 275 -11.28 4.00 12.28
C HIS A 275 -12.59 3.99 11.49
N PHE A 276 -13.32 2.87 11.49
CA PHE A 276 -14.48 2.64 10.63
C PHE A 276 -15.64 3.62 10.84
N ALA A 277 -15.76 4.21 12.03
CA ALA A 277 -16.79 5.22 12.28
C ALA A 277 -16.50 6.55 11.54
N ASP A 278 -15.24 6.92 11.45
CA ASP A 278 -14.80 8.10 10.68
C ASP A 278 -14.91 7.82 9.18
N ALA A 279 -14.52 6.62 8.75
CA ALA A 279 -14.73 6.19 7.36
C ALA A 279 -16.20 6.25 6.96
N GLU A 280 -17.11 5.72 7.78
CA GLU A 280 -18.57 5.81 7.56
C GLU A 280 -19.02 7.27 7.47
N TYR A 281 -18.51 8.16 8.32
CA TYR A 281 -18.85 9.60 8.28
C TYR A 281 -18.46 10.23 6.93
N TYR A 282 -17.22 10.05 6.47
CA TYR A 282 -16.75 10.62 5.21
C TYR A 282 -17.49 10.04 4.00
N LEU A 283 -17.71 8.72 3.96
CA LEU A 283 -18.41 8.05 2.85
C LEU A 283 -19.89 8.46 2.80
N ASN A 284 -20.56 8.62 3.94
CA ASN A 284 -21.91 9.15 3.99
C ASN A 284 -21.98 10.61 3.52
N ALA A 285 -20.98 11.44 3.84
CA ALA A 285 -20.92 12.81 3.36
C ALA A 285 -20.79 12.87 1.81
N ILE A 286 -20.03 11.97 1.21
CA ILE A 286 -19.93 11.83 -0.25
C ILE A 286 -21.30 11.52 -0.85
N ASN A 287 -22.01 10.52 -0.32
CA ASN A 287 -23.30 10.08 -0.83
C ASN A 287 -24.40 11.16 -0.64
N ALA A 288 -24.48 11.77 0.56
CA ALA A 288 -25.48 12.78 0.88
C ALA A 288 -25.35 14.03 0.00
N ASN A 289 -24.14 14.42 -0.33
CA ASN A 289 -23.85 15.62 -1.12
C ASN A 289 -23.62 15.32 -2.60
N LYS A 290 -23.73 14.06 -3.05
CA LYS A 290 -23.47 13.62 -4.42
C LYS A 290 -22.13 14.11 -4.96
N LEU A 291 -21.07 14.00 -4.14
CA LEU A 291 -19.75 14.53 -4.48
C LEU A 291 -18.98 13.61 -5.45
N TYR A 292 -19.33 12.32 -5.45
CA TYR A 292 -18.69 11.29 -6.25
C TYR A 292 -19.72 10.21 -6.59
N GLU A 293 -19.82 9.79 -7.85
CA GLU A 293 -20.78 8.78 -8.30
C GLU A 293 -20.07 7.47 -8.70
N TYR A 294 -19.39 6.85 -7.73
CA TYR A 294 -18.76 5.54 -7.94
C TYR A 294 -19.44 4.47 -7.08
N HIS A 295 -19.75 3.34 -7.69
CA HIS A 295 -20.33 2.17 -7.00
C HIS A 295 -19.42 1.62 -5.89
N SER A 296 -18.10 1.79 -5.99
CA SER A 296 -17.13 1.36 -4.96
C SER A 296 -17.37 2.05 -3.60
N ILE A 297 -17.85 3.29 -3.57
CA ILE A 297 -18.19 4.01 -2.34
C ILE A 297 -19.21 3.25 -1.51
N TYR A 298 -20.21 2.66 -2.15
CA TYR A 298 -21.21 1.85 -1.45
C TYR A 298 -20.62 0.55 -0.90
N ASN A 299 -19.64 -0.07 -1.58
CA ASN A 299 -18.93 -1.23 -1.06
C ASN A 299 -18.07 -0.85 0.15
N ASP A 300 -17.34 0.27 0.09
CA ASP A 300 -16.49 0.74 1.19
C ASP A 300 -17.34 1.16 2.40
N LEU A 301 -18.49 1.79 2.15
CA LEU A 301 -19.47 2.07 3.19
C LEU A 301 -20.02 0.78 3.82
N ALA A 302 -20.33 -0.23 3.00
CA ALA A 302 -20.78 -1.54 3.48
C ALA A 302 -19.70 -2.25 4.31
N LYS A 303 -18.42 -2.19 3.89
CA LYS A 303 -17.30 -2.73 4.67
C LYS A 303 -17.16 -2.02 6.02
N SER A 304 -17.23 -0.68 6.03
CA SER A 304 -17.14 0.10 7.27
C SER A 304 -18.30 -0.23 8.21
N GLN A 305 -19.52 -0.30 7.70
CA GLN A 305 -20.72 -0.64 8.47
C GLN A 305 -20.69 -2.10 8.97
N TYR A 306 -20.15 -3.03 8.19
CA TYR A 306 -19.92 -4.41 8.62
C TYR A 306 -18.97 -4.44 9.82
N CYS A 307 -17.84 -3.72 9.75
CA CYS A 307 -16.90 -3.63 10.86
C CYS A 307 -17.52 -2.98 12.10
N LEU A 308 -18.46 -2.05 11.93
CA LEU A 308 -19.23 -1.43 13.01
C LEU A 308 -20.39 -2.29 13.55
N GLY A 309 -20.63 -3.48 12.99
CA GLY A 309 -21.75 -4.34 13.37
C GLY A 309 -23.11 -3.89 12.84
N LYS A 310 -23.18 -2.92 11.94
CA LYS A 310 -24.40 -2.39 11.31
C LYS A 310 -24.80 -3.22 10.07
N TYR A 311 -25.06 -4.51 10.27
CA TYR A 311 -25.19 -5.47 9.16
C TYR A 311 -26.34 -5.19 8.20
N SER A 312 -27.49 -4.69 8.71
CA SER A 312 -28.64 -4.37 7.85
C SER A 312 -28.35 -3.20 6.91
N GLU A 313 -27.67 -2.16 7.42
CA GLU A 313 -27.24 -1.01 6.63
C GLU A 313 -26.17 -1.42 5.62
N ALA A 314 -25.18 -2.22 6.07
CA ALA A 314 -24.14 -2.77 5.22
C ALA A 314 -24.73 -3.61 4.06
N LEU A 315 -25.74 -4.44 4.33
CA LEU A 315 -26.40 -5.25 3.31
C LEU A 315 -27.10 -4.39 2.25
N ASN A 316 -27.81 -3.33 2.67
CA ASN A 316 -28.43 -2.40 1.75
C ASN A 316 -27.41 -1.72 0.84
N ASN A 317 -26.29 -1.25 1.39
CA ASN A 317 -25.26 -0.56 0.63
C ASN A 317 -24.53 -1.51 -0.34
N ILE A 318 -24.19 -2.72 0.08
CA ILE A 318 -23.55 -3.67 -0.84
C ILE A 318 -24.48 -4.12 -1.97
N ASP A 319 -25.79 -4.23 -1.71
CA ASP A 319 -26.76 -4.53 -2.75
C ASP A 319 -26.90 -3.35 -3.75
N ILE A 320 -26.67 -2.10 -3.33
CA ILE A 320 -26.58 -0.95 -4.25
C ILE A 320 -25.33 -1.08 -5.11
N ALA A 321 -24.17 -1.35 -4.52
CA ALA A 321 -22.92 -1.53 -5.25
C ALA A 321 -23.03 -2.63 -6.31
N ILE A 322 -23.57 -3.79 -5.96
CA ILE A 322 -23.77 -4.93 -6.88
C ILE A 322 -24.74 -4.58 -8.01
N ARG A 323 -25.85 -3.85 -7.74
CA ARG A 323 -26.77 -3.42 -8.81
C ARG A 323 -26.12 -2.44 -9.78
N ALA A 324 -25.17 -1.64 -9.32
CA ALA A 324 -24.43 -0.68 -10.16
C ALA A 324 -23.28 -1.34 -10.94
N CYS A 325 -22.64 -2.37 -10.36
CA CYS A 325 -21.59 -3.14 -11.01
C CYS A 325 -21.61 -4.58 -10.45
N ASP A 326 -22.10 -5.52 -11.26
CA ASP A 326 -22.27 -6.92 -10.89
C ASP A 326 -21.07 -7.80 -11.28
N SER A 327 -20.07 -7.24 -11.93
CA SER A 327 -18.88 -7.94 -12.38
C SER A 327 -17.70 -7.94 -11.37
N GLU A 328 -17.87 -7.27 -10.20
CA GLU A 328 -16.85 -7.17 -9.17
C GLU A 328 -16.94 -8.30 -8.14
N PRO A 329 -16.03 -9.31 -8.13
CA PRO A 329 -16.09 -10.43 -7.21
C PRO A 329 -16.04 -10.01 -5.74
N ASP A 330 -15.29 -8.95 -5.41
CA ASP A 330 -15.12 -8.44 -4.05
C ASP A 330 -16.44 -7.95 -3.43
N TYR A 331 -17.40 -7.47 -4.23
CA TYR A 331 -18.69 -7.04 -3.73
C TYR A 331 -19.50 -8.24 -3.21
N TYR A 332 -19.43 -9.35 -3.90
CA TYR A 332 -20.08 -10.58 -3.45
C TYR A 332 -19.36 -11.20 -2.24
N VAL A 333 -18.04 -11.04 -2.11
CA VAL A 333 -17.31 -11.41 -0.88
C VAL A 333 -17.80 -10.58 0.29
N THR A 334 -17.90 -9.26 0.13
CA THR A 334 -18.45 -8.37 1.17
C THR A 334 -19.88 -8.76 1.53
N ARG A 335 -20.74 -9.03 0.55
CA ARG A 335 -22.11 -9.50 0.78
C ARG A 335 -22.13 -10.83 1.53
N SER A 336 -21.25 -11.77 1.19
CA SER A 336 -21.15 -13.07 1.87
C SER A 336 -20.76 -12.89 3.34
N LYS A 337 -19.76 -12.08 3.65
CA LYS A 337 -19.35 -11.76 5.03
C LYS A 337 -20.51 -11.19 5.85
N ILE A 338 -21.27 -10.26 5.28
CA ILE A 338 -22.43 -9.66 5.94
C ILE A 338 -23.53 -10.72 6.19
N GLN A 339 -23.85 -11.54 5.19
CA GLN A 339 -24.86 -12.60 5.31
C GLN A 339 -24.47 -13.67 6.34
N ARG A 340 -23.18 -14.04 6.38
CA ARG A 340 -22.64 -14.97 7.38
C ARG A 340 -22.75 -14.38 8.80
N ALA A 341 -22.44 -13.08 8.98
CA ALA A 341 -22.61 -12.40 10.26
C ALA A 341 -24.06 -12.32 10.72
N LEU A 342 -25.02 -12.27 9.78
CA LEU A 342 -26.45 -12.37 10.04
C LEU A 342 -26.93 -13.82 10.31
N GLY A 343 -26.06 -14.83 10.13
CA GLY A 343 -26.42 -16.25 10.25
C GLY A 343 -27.04 -16.86 9.00
N ASN A 344 -27.16 -16.11 7.91
CA ASN A 344 -27.81 -16.53 6.65
C ASN A 344 -26.80 -17.28 5.74
N ASN A 345 -26.27 -18.40 6.22
CA ASN A 345 -25.21 -19.16 5.53
C ASN A 345 -25.58 -19.61 4.10
N ALA A 346 -26.85 -19.84 3.80
CA ALA A 346 -27.30 -20.19 2.44
C ALA A 346 -27.10 -19.00 1.46
N GLU A 347 -27.50 -17.80 1.87
CA GLU A 347 -27.31 -16.59 1.06
C GLU A 347 -25.81 -16.18 0.97
N ALA A 348 -25.04 -16.41 2.05
CA ALA A 348 -23.60 -16.23 2.03
C ALA A 348 -22.94 -17.15 0.99
N LEU A 349 -23.30 -18.44 0.96
CA LEU A 349 -22.77 -19.39 -0.02
C LEU A 349 -23.19 -19.02 -1.45
N LYS A 350 -24.41 -18.54 -1.66
CA LYS A 350 -24.87 -18.06 -2.96
C LYS A 350 -24.01 -16.86 -3.44
N ALA A 351 -23.70 -15.93 -2.55
CA ALA A 351 -22.88 -14.79 -2.87
C ALA A 351 -21.45 -15.22 -3.28
N THR A 352 -20.79 -16.14 -2.54
CA THR A 352 -19.46 -16.63 -2.96
C THR A 352 -19.48 -17.35 -4.31
N LYS A 353 -20.55 -18.09 -4.61
CA LYS A 353 -20.72 -18.72 -5.93
C LYS A 353 -20.86 -17.67 -7.04
N MET A 354 -21.58 -16.58 -6.81
CA MET A 354 -21.67 -15.48 -7.79
C MET A 354 -20.31 -14.82 -8.02
N ALA A 355 -19.51 -14.58 -6.96
CA ALA A 355 -18.16 -14.09 -7.10
C ALA A 355 -17.26 -15.01 -7.96
N LEU A 356 -17.35 -16.33 -7.72
CA LEU A 356 -16.58 -17.33 -8.47
C LEU A 356 -17.07 -17.53 -9.92
N MET A 357 -18.31 -17.15 -10.23
CA MET A 357 -18.80 -17.10 -11.61
C MET A 357 -18.20 -15.92 -12.37
N GLN A 358 -17.89 -14.79 -11.70
CA GLN A 358 -17.21 -13.66 -12.31
C GLN A 358 -15.70 -13.94 -12.48
N ASN A 359 -15.09 -14.55 -11.46
CA ASN A 359 -13.67 -14.94 -11.49
C ASN A 359 -13.49 -16.24 -10.69
N ALA A 360 -13.31 -17.36 -11.41
CA ALA A 360 -13.18 -18.69 -10.81
C ALA A 360 -11.93 -18.84 -9.92
N ASP A 361 -10.89 -18.06 -10.20
CA ASP A 361 -9.60 -18.11 -9.50
C ASP A 361 -9.50 -17.09 -8.36
N HIS A 362 -10.61 -16.40 -8.02
CA HIS A 362 -10.61 -15.34 -7.03
C HIS A 362 -10.40 -15.88 -5.62
N VAL A 363 -9.17 -15.78 -5.12
CA VAL A 363 -8.74 -16.34 -3.84
C VAL A 363 -9.56 -15.85 -2.64
N PRO A 364 -9.90 -14.55 -2.49
CA PRO A 364 -10.76 -14.11 -1.39
C PRO A 364 -12.14 -14.77 -1.38
N SER A 365 -12.74 -15.03 -2.56
CA SER A 365 -14.01 -15.75 -2.67
C SER A 365 -13.92 -17.20 -2.23
N LEU A 366 -12.83 -17.88 -2.57
CA LEU A 366 -12.58 -19.26 -2.16
C LEU A 366 -12.38 -19.39 -0.64
N ILE A 367 -11.65 -18.44 -0.03
CA ILE A 367 -11.45 -18.39 1.43
C ILE A 367 -12.79 -18.14 2.14
N GLU A 368 -13.56 -17.15 1.70
CA GLU A 368 -14.86 -16.85 2.30
C GLU A 368 -15.86 -18.01 2.10
N GLN A 369 -15.83 -18.69 0.94
CA GLN A 369 -16.62 -19.89 0.70
C GLN A 369 -16.26 -21.00 1.70
N ALA A 370 -14.96 -21.20 1.97
CA ALA A 370 -14.52 -22.16 2.97
C ALA A 370 -15.03 -21.79 4.37
N ARG A 371 -15.01 -20.51 4.77
CA ARG A 371 -15.59 -20.04 6.04
C ARG A 371 -17.08 -20.33 6.14
N VAL A 372 -17.81 -20.14 5.05
CA VAL A 372 -19.25 -20.48 4.99
C VAL A 372 -19.47 -21.98 5.15
N TYR A 373 -18.69 -22.83 4.47
CA TYR A 373 -18.76 -24.28 4.62
C TYR A 373 -18.42 -24.74 6.04
N ILE A 374 -17.40 -24.15 6.68
CA ILE A 374 -17.06 -24.42 8.09
C ILE A 374 -18.25 -24.08 9.00
N ALA A 375 -18.90 -22.92 8.78
CA ALA A 375 -20.09 -22.53 9.53
C ALA A 375 -21.27 -23.50 9.33
N GLN A 376 -21.38 -24.12 8.16
CA GLN A 376 -22.35 -25.17 7.84
C GLN A 376 -21.93 -26.58 8.29
N LYS A 377 -20.74 -26.73 8.90
CA LYS A 377 -20.11 -28.01 9.29
C LYS A 377 -19.82 -28.95 8.10
N ASN A 378 -19.62 -28.37 6.93
CA ASN A 378 -19.24 -29.09 5.72
C ASN A 378 -17.71 -28.99 5.49
N ASP A 379 -16.98 -29.73 6.30
CA ASP A 379 -15.51 -29.63 6.39
C ASP A 379 -14.77 -30.11 5.12
N ASN A 380 -15.35 -31.03 4.37
CA ASN A 380 -14.76 -31.54 3.11
C ASN A 380 -14.84 -30.51 1.98
N ASP A 381 -15.97 -29.82 1.82
CA ASP A 381 -16.08 -28.76 0.83
C ASP A 381 -15.25 -27.53 1.22
N ALA A 382 -15.15 -27.24 2.53
CA ALA A 382 -14.24 -26.22 3.03
C ALA A 382 -12.76 -26.53 2.67
N LEU A 383 -12.32 -27.78 2.88
CA LEU A 383 -10.99 -28.22 2.50
C LEU A 383 -10.74 -28.10 0.99
N SER A 384 -11.73 -28.47 0.18
CA SER A 384 -11.65 -28.37 -1.28
C SER A 384 -11.50 -26.92 -1.75
N ALA A 385 -12.27 -25.98 -1.19
CA ALA A 385 -12.16 -24.56 -1.48
C ALA A 385 -10.79 -23.98 -1.07
N LEU A 386 -10.27 -24.35 0.12
CA LEU A 386 -8.95 -23.92 0.58
C LEU A 386 -7.80 -24.49 -0.24
N ASN A 387 -7.92 -25.74 -0.69
CA ASN A 387 -6.92 -26.33 -1.58
C ASN A 387 -6.88 -25.55 -2.91
N LEU A 388 -8.03 -25.22 -3.48
CA LEU A 388 -8.10 -24.42 -4.70
C LEU A 388 -7.54 -23.01 -4.48
N ALA A 389 -7.85 -22.35 -3.36
CA ALA A 389 -7.30 -21.06 -3.01
C ALA A 389 -5.76 -21.07 -2.95
N ILE A 390 -5.17 -22.12 -2.39
CA ILE A 390 -3.72 -22.29 -2.28
C ILE A 390 -3.08 -22.71 -3.63
N ILE A 391 -3.80 -23.42 -4.49
CA ILE A 391 -3.35 -23.69 -5.86
C ILE A 391 -3.28 -22.39 -6.65
N ASN A 392 -4.30 -21.54 -6.56
CA ASN A 392 -4.35 -20.26 -7.27
C ASN A 392 -3.38 -19.22 -6.70
N ASN A 393 -3.14 -19.25 -5.38
CA ASN A 393 -2.12 -18.45 -4.72
C ASN A 393 -1.45 -19.25 -3.61
N SER A 394 -0.30 -19.86 -3.92
CA SER A 394 0.50 -20.68 -2.97
C SER A 394 1.02 -19.87 -1.79
N GLU A 395 1.00 -18.55 -1.89
CA GLU A 395 1.49 -17.60 -0.88
C GLU A 395 0.36 -17.01 -0.01
N SER A 396 -0.88 -17.42 -0.19
CA SER A 396 -2.00 -16.95 0.63
C SER A 396 -1.90 -17.46 2.07
N SER A 397 -1.34 -16.65 2.97
CA SER A 397 -1.17 -17.00 4.38
C SER A 397 -2.50 -17.21 5.09
N GLU A 398 -3.55 -16.45 4.72
CA GLU A 398 -4.90 -16.61 5.26
C GLU A 398 -5.50 -17.99 4.89
N ALA A 399 -5.37 -18.41 3.64
CA ALA A 399 -5.85 -19.73 3.21
C ALA A 399 -5.08 -20.87 3.89
N ILE A 400 -3.76 -20.72 4.04
CA ILE A 400 -2.90 -21.70 4.70
C ILE A 400 -3.25 -21.80 6.20
N LEU A 401 -3.43 -20.66 6.89
CA LEU A 401 -3.79 -20.65 8.32
C LEU A 401 -5.14 -21.32 8.55
N LEU A 402 -6.16 -20.96 7.76
CA LEU A 402 -7.49 -21.54 7.90
C LEU A 402 -7.50 -23.04 7.58
N ARG A 403 -6.72 -23.50 6.60
CA ARG A 403 -6.59 -24.92 6.28
C ARG A 403 -5.87 -25.68 7.39
N ALA A 404 -4.80 -25.12 7.96
CA ALA A 404 -4.09 -25.69 9.09
C ALA A 404 -5.03 -25.85 10.30
N TRP A 405 -5.82 -24.82 10.59
CA TRP A 405 -6.84 -24.88 11.64
C TRP A 405 -7.88 -25.98 11.36
N LEU A 406 -8.38 -26.08 10.12
CA LEU A 406 -9.35 -27.10 9.71
C LEU A 406 -8.80 -28.51 9.88
N TYR A 407 -7.54 -28.76 9.49
CA TYR A 407 -6.85 -30.03 9.69
C TYR A 407 -6.73 -30.39 11.17
N ALA A 408 -6.30 -29.42 12.03
CA ALA A 408 -6.09 -29.65 13.44
C ALA A 408 -7.39 -29.90 14.21
N ASN A 409 -8.41 -29.09 13.97
CA ASN A 409 -9.58 -29.00 14.86
C ASN A 409 -10.82 -29.75 14.37
N ARG A 410 -10.88 -30.09 13.06
CA ARG A 410 -12.09 -30.69 12.47
C ARG A 410 -11.82 -32.04 11.77
N LEU A 411 -10.67 -32.16 11.13
CA LEU A 411 -10.35 -33.32 10.31
C LEU A 411 -9.41 -34.33 10.99
N ASN A 412 -8.93 -34.02 12.20
CA ASN A 412 -7.99 -34.83 12.97
C ASN A 412 -6.72 -35.20 12.17
N ARG A 413 -6.20 -34.24 11.40
CA ARG A 413 -5.00 -34.38 10.55
C ARG A 413 -3.82 -33.56 11.08
N ALA A 414 -3.36 -33.88 12.28
CA ALA A 414 -2.34 -33.10 13.00
C ALA A 414 -1.03 -32.92 12.21
N ALA A 415 -0.58 -33.93 11.47
CA ALA A 415 0.66 -33.86 10.68
C ALA A 415 0.54 -32.85 9.52
N ASP A 416 -0.61 -32.79 8.86
CA ASP A 416 -0.87 -31.83 7.78
C ASP A 416 -1.02 -30.41 8.32
N ALA A 417 -1.68 -30.26 9.46
CA ALA A 417 -1.78 -28.99 10.17
C ALA A 417 -0.39 -28.42 10.52
N ARG A 418 0.47 -29.24 11.14
CA ARG A 418 1.85 -28.83 11.49
C ARG A 418 2.66 -28.43 10.26
N ARG A 419 2.46 -29.07 9.11
CA ARG A 419 3.14 -28.71 7.86
C ARG A 419 2.70 -27.35 7.35
N ASP A 420 1.40 -27.07 7.37
CA ASP A 420 0.87 -25.76 6.94
C ASP A 420 1.29 -24.64 7.92
N TYR A 421 1.23 -24.84 9.23
CA TYR A 421 1.75 -23.88 10.21
C TYR A 421 3.25 -23.61 10.02
N ALA A 422 4.07 -24.67 9.80
CA ALA A 422 5.50 -24.51 9.56
C ALA A 422 5.78 -23.73 8.27
N LYS A 423 4.96 -23.88 7.23
CA LYS A 423 5.07 -23.11 5.98
C LYS A 423 4.89 -21.60 6.22
N LEU A 424 4.00 -21.20 7.13
CA LEU A 424 3.81 -19.78 7.50
C LEU A 424 5.05 -19.16 8.17
N LEU A 425 5.90 -19.98 8.83
CA LEU A 425 7.11 -19.48 9.50
C LEU A 425 8.28 -19.25 8.53
N LEU A 426 8.23 -19.84 7.32
CA LEU A 426 9.27 -19.68 6.29
C LEU A 426 9.12 -18.38 5.51
N LYS A 427 8.03 -17.68 5.69
CA LYS A 427 7.74 -16.44 4.98
C LYS A 427 8.37 -15.24 5.69
N ASP A 428 9.10 -14.46 4.91
CA ASP A 428 9.77 -13.22 5.34
C ASP A 428 8.91 -12.03 4.93
N ASP A 429 7.60 -12.07 5.25
CA ASP A 429 6.67 -11.10 4.72
C ASP A 429 5.81 -10.40 5.78
N ASP A 430 5.14 -9.38 5.30
CA ASP A 430 4.31 -8.39 5.94
C ASP A 430 3.03 -8.92 6.61
N LEU A 431 2.75 -10.20 6.50
CA LEU A 431 1.70 -10.88 7.26
C LEU A 431 2.21 -11.30 8.65
N ALA A 432 3.02 -10.42 9.23
CA ALA A 432 3.49 -10.50 10.60
C ALA A 432 2.35 -10.89 11.57
N SER A 433 1.12 -10.46 11.27
CA SER A 433 -0.06 -10.77 12.07
C SER A 433 -0.45 -12.25 12.16
N LEU A 434 0.02 -13.12 11.26
CA LEU A 434 -0.30 -14.55 11.26
C LEU A 434 0.79 -15.43 11.85
N ARG A 435 2.04 -14.93 11.95
CA ARG A 435 3.19 -15.70 12.45
C ARG A 435 3.00 -16.16 13.89
N GLY A 436 2.48 -15.30 14.76
CA GLY A 436 2.24 -15.62 16.16
C GLY A 436 1.26 -16.79 16.34
N PHE A 437 0.21 -16.84 15.54
CA PHE A 437 -0.77 -17.94 15.56
C PHE A 437 -0.14 -19.27 15.14
N ALA A 438 0.73 -19.26 14.13
CA ALA A 438 1.45 -20.45 13.70
C ALA A 438 2.46 -20.93 14.77
N LEU A 439 3.17 -20.02 15.43
CA LEU A 439 4.08 -20.31 16.53
C LEU A 439 3.34 -20.96 17.69
N LEU A 440 2.22 -20.38 18.13
CA LEU A 440 1.41 -20.93 19.22
C LEU A 440 0.87 -22.31 18.88
N ALA A 441 0.37 -22.51 17.66
CA ALA A 441 -0.14 -23.80 17.18
C ALA A 441 0.94 -24.90 17.04
N LEU A 442 2.21 -24.51 17.05
CA LEU A 442 3.38 -25.40 17.02
C LEU A 442 4.02 -25.61 18.41
N ASP A 443 3.35 -25.23 19.48
CA ASP A 443 3.82 -25.30 20.87
C ASP A 443 5.11 -24.46 21.11
N ARG A 444 5.27 -23.33 20.39
CA ARG A 444 6.40 -22.39 20.50
C ARG A 444 5.98 -21.11 21.20
N ASP A 445 5.40 -21.24 22.39
CA ASP A 445 4.72 -20.17 23.12
C ASP A 445 5.64 -18.99 23.43
N GLU A 446 6.87 -19.23 23.89
CA GLU A 446 7.83 -18.15 24.18
C GLU A 446 8.19 -17.31 22.95
N GLU A 447 8.25 -17.95 21.78
CA GLU A 447 8.53 -17.24 20.53
C GLU A 447 7.31 -16.46 20.05
N ALA A 448 6.11 -17.01 20.24
CA ALA A 448 4.87 -16.32 19.96
C ALA A 448 4.73 -15.04 20.82
N MET A 449 5.08 -15.13 22.12
CA MET A 449 5.05 -13.98 23.03
C MET A 449 6.08 -12.91 22.64
N ARG A 450 7.32 -13.30 22.34
CA ARG A 450 8.36 -12.36 21.86
C ARG A 450 7.96 -11.69 20.55
N TRP A 451 7.27 -12.41 19.68
CA TRP A 451 6.75 -11.83 18.45
C TRP A 451 5.65 -10.80 18.72
N VAL A 452 4.74 -11.06 19.66
CA VAL A 452 3.73 -10.08 20.10
C VAL A 452 4.38 -8.80 20.62
N ASP A 453 5.37 -8.92 21.50
CA ASP A 453 6.10 -7.76 22.03
C ASP A 453 6.77 -6.97 20.88
N GLY A 454 7.30 -7.68 19.89
CA GLY A 454 7.93 -7.08 18.71
C GLY A 454 6.96 -6.29 17.83
N ILE A 455 5.76 -6.80 17.51
CA ILE A 455 4.78 -6.08 16.69
C ILE A 455 4.23 -4.84 17.38
N ILE A 456 4.09 -4.89 18.71
CA ILE A 456 3.65 -3.73 19.51
C ILE A 456 4.76 -2.68 19.56
N ALA A 457 6.01 -3.09 19.88
CA ALA A 457 7.13 -2.17 20.03
C ALA A 457 7.52 -1.46 18.71
N ASN A 458 7.40 -2.14 17.59
CA ASN A 458 7.79 -1.62 16.29
C ASN A 458 6.69 -0.86 15.55
N GLY A 459 5.46 -0.82 16.09
CA GLY A 459 4.31 -0.14 15.47
C GLY A 459 3.99 -0.65 14.05
N VAL A 460 4.18 -1.95 13.79
CA VAL A 460 4.05 -2.55 12.44
C VAL A 460 2.62 -2.51 11.93
N LEU A 461 1.63 -2.54 12.84
CA LEU A 461 0.20 -2.55 12.52
C LEU A 461 -0.46 -1.27 13.06
N PRO A 462 -1.19 -0.53 12.21
CA PRO A 462 -1.78 0.76 12.57
C PRO A 462 -3.07 0.63 13.39
N GLY A 463 -3.54 1.75 13.95
CA GLY A 463 -4.89 1.89 14.51
C GLY A 463 -5.24 0.91 15.62
N GLY A 464 -4.28 0.57 16.49
CA GLY A 464 -4.49 -0.36 17.60
C GLY A 464 -4.55 -1.84 17.20
N GLU A 465 -4.36 -2.18 15.93
CA GLU A 465 -4.46 -3.56 15.42
C GLU A 465 -3.41 -4.49 16.04
N ALA A 466 -2.18 -4.02 16.30
CA ALA A 466 -1.15 -4.81 16.98
C ALA A 466 -1.62 -5.32 18.35
N TYR A 467 -2.29 -4.47 19.12
CA TYR A 467 -2.87 -4.85 20.42
C TYR A 467 -4.06 -5.80 20.25
N TYR A 468 -4.88 -5.62 19.20
CA TYR A 468 -5.98 -6.55 18.91
C TYR A 468 -5.45 -7.95 18.57
N VAL A 469 -4.44 -8.06 17.72
CA VAL A 469 -3.76 -9.34 17.40
C VAL A 469 -3.14 -9.96 18.66
N ALA A 470 -2.52 -9.16 19.50
CA ALA A 470 -2.00 -9.61 20.80
C ALA A 470 -3.13 -10.16 21.70
N ALA A 471 -4.28 -9.49 21.72
CA ALA A 471 -5.44 -9.95 22.49
C ALA A 471 -5.97 -11.30 21.99
N GLU A 472 -6.09 -11.50 20.68
CA GLU A 472 -6.48 -12.79 20.09
C GLU A 472 -5.49 -13.90 20.47
N LEU A 473 -4.18 -13.63 20.40
CA LEU A 473 -3.15 -14.60 20.72
C LEU A 473 -3.18 -14.98 22.21
N MET A 474 -3.30 -13.99 23.11
CA MET A 474 -3.43 -14.24 24.54
C MET A 474 -4.71 -15.00 24.89
N ALA A 475 -5.81 -14.72 24.20
CA ALA A 475 -7.05 -15.48 24.36
C ALA A 475 -6.90 -16.94 23.97
N LEU A 476 -6.20 -17.22 22.86
CA LEU A 476 -5.90 -18.59 22.42
C LEU A 476 -4.90 -19.31 23.35
N ALA A 477 -3.93 -18.59 23.91
CA ALA A 477 -3.00 -19.09 24.91
C ALA A 477 -3.65 -19.31 26.30
N GLY A 478 -4.93 -18.90 26.49
CA GLY A 478 -5.68 -19.06 27.74
C GLY A 478 -5.44 -17.97 28.79
N ASP A 479 -4.60 -16.95 28.49
CA ASP A 479 -4.36 -15.80 29.39
C ASP A 479 -5.43 -14.71 29.20
N LYS A 480 -6.58 -14.92 29.85
CA LYS A 480 -7.74 -14.02 29.74
C LYS A 480 -7.44 -12.60 30.25
N THR A 481 -6.63 -12.48 31.29
CA THR A 481 -6.29 -11.19 31.89
C THR A 481 -5.48 -10.32 30.93
N LYS A 482 -4.44 -10.88 30.32
CA LYS A 482 -3.65 -10.16 29.31
C LYS A 482 -4.45 -9.90 28.05
N ALA A 483 -5.28 -10.85 27.61
CA ALA A 483 -6.14 -10.65 26.44
C ALA A 483 -7.07 -9.43 26.62
N LEU A 484 -7.75 -9.29 27.76
CA LEU A 484 -8.59 -8.13 28.07
C LEU A 484 -7.79 -6.83 28.20
N ALA A 485 -6.59 -6.87 28.78
CA ALA A 485 -5.70 -5.71 28.84
C ALA A 485 -5.29 -5.24 27.44
N HIS A 486 -4.98 -6.17 26.53
CA HIS A 486 -4.68 -5.84 25.14
C HIS A 486 -5.92 -5.35 24.37
N VAL A 487 -7.13 -5.86 24.64
CA VAL A 487 -8.37 -5.28 24.08
C VAL A 487 -8.51 -3.81 24.52
N ALA A 488 -8.30 -3.52 25.82
CA ALA A 488 -8.36 -2.14 26.30
C ALA A 488 -7.34 -1.24 25.60
N SER A 489 -6.11 -1.73 25.41
CA SER A 489 -5.06 -1.03 24.68
C SER A 489 -5.42 -0.84 23.19
N ALA A 490 -5.99 -1.83 22.54
CA ALA A 490 -6.46 -1.74 21.15
C ALA A 490 -7.49 -0.61 20.99
N LEU A 491 -8.49 -0.59 21.87
CA LEU A 491 -9.54 0.44 21.88
C LEU A 491 -8.98 1.83 22.16
N ALA A 492 -8.04 1.95 23.12
CA ALA A 492 -7.37 3.21 23.44
C ALA A 492 -6.54 3.77 22.28
N ASN A 493 -6.03 2.88 21.42
CA ASN A 493 -5.27 3.23 20.22
C ASN A 493 -6.14 3.28 18.92
N GLY A 494 -7.46 3.39 19.08
CA GLY A 494 -8.38 3.67 17.98
C GLY A 494 -8.91 2.45 17.21
N TYR A 495 -8.67 1.21 17.68
CA TYR A 495 -9.19 0.03 17.01
C TYR A 495 -10.74 0.01 17.03
N GLY A 496 -11.35 0.23 15.86
CA GLY A 496 -12.79 0.41 15.72
C GLY A 496 -13.55 -0.76 15.07
N ASN A 497 -12.91 -1.92 14.89
CA ASN A 497 -13.56 -3.10 14.31
C ASN A 497 -14.39 -3.85 15.36
N TYR A 498 -15.59 -3.36 15.66
CA TYR A 498 -16.50 -3.96 16.64
C TYR A 498 -17.01 -5.34 16.21
N HIS A 499 -17.10 -5.62 14.90
CA HIS A 499 -17.41 -6.97 14.43
C HIS A 499 -16.38 -7.97 14.93
N ALA A 500 -15.10 -7.71 14.73
CA ALA A 500 -14.02 -8.57 15.19
C ALA A 500 -13.99 -8.73 16.72
N LEU A 501 -14.33 -7.67 17.46
CA LEU A 501 -14.39 -7.69 18.93
C LEU A 501 -15.59 -8.44 19.51
N THR A 502 -16.69 -8.56 18.76
CA THR A 502 -17.98 -9.08 19.28
C THR A 502 -18.46 -10.36 18.63
N ARG A 503 -18.03 -10.63 17.40
CA ARG A 503 -18.35 -11.84 16.66
C ARG A 503 -17.11 -12.72 16.59
N PHE A 504 -17.22 -13.96 16.91
CA PHE A 504 -16.10 -14.91 16.98
C PHE A 504 -16.21 -15.91 15.82
N ASP A 505 -16.49 -15.39 14.65
CA ASP A 505 -16.76 -16.17 13.43
C ASP A 505 -15.48 -16.45 12.59
N ASN A 506 -14.35 -15.84 12.96
CA ASN A 506 -13.03 -16.25 12.51
C ASN A 506 -12.54 -17.38 13.41
N VAL A 507 -12.76 -18.59 12.99
CA VAL A 507 -12.52 -19.79 13.82
C VAL A 507 -11.06 -20.03 14.16
N GLU A 508 -10.15 -19.61 13.27
CA GLU A 508 -8.70 -19.80 13.41
C GLU A 508 -8.05 -18.80 14.38
N ARG A 509 -8.73 -17.68 14.66
CA ARG A 509 -8.29 -16.65 15.60
C ARG A 509 -9.48 -15.82 16.06
N ASN A 510 -9.68 -15.68 17.34
CA ASN A 510 -10.78 -14.87 17.90
C ASN A 510 -10.64 -14.66 19.41
N LEU A 511 -11.52 -13.84 19.95
CA LEU A 511 -11.60 -13.49 21.38
C LEU A 511 -12.61 -14.35 22.15
N SER A 512 -13.04 -15.50 21.65
CA SER A 512 -14.11 -16.30 22.29
C SER A 512 -13.79 -16.70 23.74
N ALA A 513 -12.50 -16.88 24.09
CA ALA A 513 -12.07 -17.22 25.44
C ALA A 513 -12.31 -16.10 26.47
N VAL A 514 -12.44 -14.85 26.02
CA VAL A 514 -12.69 -13.68 26.90
C VAL A 514 -14.12 -13.16 26.77
N LYS A 515 -14.99 -13.87 26.06
CA LYS A 515 -16.41 -13.52 25.96
C LYS A 515 -17.05 -13.47 27.35
N GLY A 516 -17.60 -12.32 27.73
CA GLY A 516 -18.26 -12.15 29.03
C GLY A 516 -18.52 -10.69 29.38
N THR A 517 -18.94 -10.46 30.62
CA THR A 517 -19.31 -9.14 31.14
C THR A 517 -18.16 -8.14 31.05
N GLU A 518 -16.92 -8.57 31.32
CA GLU A 518 -15.73 -7.68 31.29
C GLU A 518 -15.48 -7.12 29.89
N LEU A 519 -15.51 -7.98 28.87
CA LEU A 519 -15.38 -7.53 27.47
C LEU A 519 -16.51 -6.59 27.08
N THR A 520 -17.76 -6.92 27.46
CA THR A 520 -18.94 -6.07 27.18
C THR A 520 -18.78 -4.70 27.82
N THR A 521 -18.34 -4.65 29.09
CA THR A 521 -18.11 -3.39 29.81
C THR A 521 -17.04 -2.52 29.14
N LEU A 522 -15.93 -3.11 28.71
CA LEU A 522 -14.88 -2.39 27.97
C LEU A 522 -15.42 -1.78 26.66
N LEU A 523 -16.20 -2.52 25.92
CA LEU A 523 -16.80 -2.04 24.66
C LEU A 523 -17.82 -0.92 24.90
N GLU A 524 -18.67 -1.04 25.94
CA GLU A 524 -19.63 0.00 26.32
C GLU A 524 -18.95 1.28 26.76
N GLN A 525 -17.92 1.18 27.59
CA GLN A 525 -17.11 2.34 28.03
C GLN A 525 -16.48 3.07 26.85
N ASN A 526 -15.90 2.34 25.90
CA ASN A 526 -15.31 2.93 24.70
C ASN A 526 -16.37 3.58 23.81
N ALA A 527 -17.52 2.95 23.63
CA ALA A 527 -18.62 3.52 22.85
C ALA A 527 -19.17 4.83 23.47
N GLN A 528 -19.22 4.91 24.81
CA GLN A 528 -19.63 6.13 25.52
C GLN A 528 -18.58 7.24 25.37
N ALA A 529 -17.29 6.92 25.52
CA ALA A 529 -16.20 7.88 25.36
C ALA A 529 -16.16 8.45 23.92
N PHE A 530 -16.39 7.61 22.93
CA PHE A 530 -16.45 8.00 21.52
C PHE A 530 -17.63 8.96 21.24
N LYS A 531 -18.81 8.67 21.78
CA LYS A 531 -19.96 9.57 21.69
C LYS A 531 -19.70 10.91 22.37
N ALA A 532 -19.06 10.90 23.54
CA ALA A 532 -18.71 12.12 24.27
C ALA A 532 -17.71 12.98 23.49
N LYS A 533 -16.69 12.37 22.91
CA LYS A 533 -15.69 13.07 22.07
C LYS A 533 -16.36 13.76 20.87
N ARG A 534 -17.23 13.06 20.12
CA ARG A 534 -17.98 13.65 19.00
C ARG A 534 -18.88 14.81 19.41
N LEU A 535 -19.50 14.73 20.60
CA LEU A 535 -20.33 15.81 21.14
C LEU A 535 -19.46 17.05 21.44
N THR A 536 -18.27 16.84 22.02
CA THR A 536 -17.33 17.93 22.32
C THR A 536 -16.83 18.59 21.04
N ASP A 537 -16.41 17.79 20.06
CA ASP A 537 -15.94 18.27 18.76
C ASP A 537 -17.05 19.05 18.00
N SER A 538 -18.33 18.61 18.11
CA SER A 538 -19.46 19.32 17.49
C SER A 538 -19.80 20.64 18.20
N ILE A 539 -19.55 20.74 19.51
CA ILE A 539 -19.75 21.97 20.29
C ILE A 539 -18.62 22.97 19.98
N GLU A 540 -17.37 22.52 19.91
CA GLU A 540 -16.21 23.37 19.61
C GLU A 540 -16.23 23.88 18.16
N THR A 541 -16.76 23.11 17.22
CA THR A 541 -16.88 23.51 15.80
C THR A 541 -18.17 24.29 15.49
N GLY A 542 -19.07 24.44 16.44
CA GLY A 542 -20.32 25.23 16.31
C GLY A 542 -21.33 24.62 15.32
N LYS A 543 -21.29 23.32 15.07
CA LYS A 543 -22.19 22.57 14.17
C LYS A 543 -23.06 21.55 14.89
#